data_98cce4e217d571fd5cec2d53ec5bee0f
#
_entry.id   98cce4e217d571fd5cec2d53ec5bee0f
#
_cell.length_a   1.000
_cell.length_b   1.000
_cell.length_c   1.000
_cell.angle_alpha   90.00
_cell.angle_beta   90.00
_cell.angle_gamma   90.00
#
_symmetry.space_group_name_H-M   'P 1'
#
loop_
_entity.id
_entity.type
_entity.pdbx_description
1 polymer ?
#
loop_
_entity_poly.entity_id
_entity_poly.type
_entity_poly.pdbx_seq_one_letter_code
_entity_poly.pdbx_strand_id
1 'polypeptide(L)' 'MIKRRAVYPGSFDPITNGHLDILRRALGLVDEVVIAIAYNHEKPSGLFSVDERIEMIREVTAAFGEKIRIDSFHG' A
#
# COMPACT_ATOMS: atom_id res chain seq x y z
N MET A 1 -20.22 7.61 -13.77
CA MET A 1 -19.53 6.29 -13.80
C MET A 1 -19.05 5.94 -12.39
N ILE A 2 -19.34 4.73 -11.94
CA ILE A 2 -18.93 4.29 -10.60
C ILE A 2 -17.47 3.80 -10.66
N LYS A 3 -16.62 4.42 -9.85
CA LYS A 3 -15.21 4.02 -9.73
C LYS A 3 -15.11 2.81 -8.81
N ARG A 4 -14.48 1.74 -9.29
CA ARG A 4 -14.21 0.55 -8.49
C ARG A 4 -12.95 0.76 -7.67
N ARG A 5 -13.01 0.47 -6.39
CA ARG A 5 -11.91 0.66 -5.46
C ARG A 5 -11.68 -0.61 -4.65
N ALA A 6 -10.44 -1.00 -4.51
CA ALA A 6 -10.04 -2.11 -3.66
C ALA A 6 -9.13 -1.61 -2.55
N VAL A 7 -9.12 -2.31 -1.43
CA VAL A 7 -8.21 -2.02 -0.32
C VAL A 7 -7.24 -3.19 -0.18
N TYR A 8 -5.96 -2.86 -0.10
CA TYR A 8 -4.90 -3.85 0.07
C TYR A 8 -4.25 -3.61 1.43
N PRO A 9 -4.68 -4.32 2.48
CA PRO A 9 -4.13 -4.14 3.81
C PRO A 9 -2.86 -4.96 4.02
N GLY A 10 -1.97 -4.46 4.85
CA GLY A 10 -0.75 -5.17 5.21
C GLY A 10 0.20 -4.29 5.98
N SER A 11 1.29 -4.85 6.45
CA SER A 11 2.31 -4.06 7.14
C SER A 11 3.27 -3.39 6.16
N PHE A 12 3.52 -4.01 5.02
CA PHE A 12 4.43 -3.48 3.98
C PHE A 12 5.77 -3.03 4.56
N ASP A 13 6.45 -3.94 5.21
CA ASP A 13 7.65 -3.63 6.00
C ASP A 13 8.87 -4.47 5.57
N PRO A 14 9.41 -4.22 4.37
CA PRO A 14 8.99 -3.27 3.34
C PRO A 14 8.04 -3.88 2.31
N ILE A 15 7.56 -3.03 1.40
CA ILE A 15 6.85 -3.51 0.21
C ILE A 15 7.83 -4.32 -0.65
N THR A 16 7.31 -5.39 -1.26
CA THR A 16 8.12 -6.32 -2.06
C THR A 16 7.60 -6.41 -3.48
N ASN A 17 8.36 -7.09 -4.34
CA ASN A 17 7.92 -7.36 -5.71
C ASN A 17 6.64 -8.19 -5.76
N GLY A 18 6.44 -9.06 -4.76
CA GLY A 18 5.20 -9.81 -4.63
C GLY A 18 3.99 -8.90 -4.42
N HIS A 19 4.16 -7.88 -3.57
CA HIS A 19 3.11 -6.88 -3.37
C HIS A 19 2.83 -6.11 -4.66
N LEU A 20 3.88 -5.73 -5.39
CA LEU A 20 3.71 -5.01 -6.66
C LEU A 20 3.00 -5.84 -7.71
N ASP A 21 3.26 -7.13 -7.75
CA ASP A 21 2.57 -8.03 -8.68
C ASP A 21 1.08 -8.08 -8.39
N ILE A 22 0.72 -8.19 -7.11
CA ILE A 22 -0.68 -8.17 -6.69
C ILE A 22 -1.35 -6.84 -7.06
N LEU A 23 -0.64 -5.72 -6.86
CA LEU A 23 -1.16 -4.40 -7.23
C LEU A 23 -1.44 -4.29 -8.73
N ARG A 24 -0.53 -4.77 -9.56
CA ARG A 24 -0.71 -4.75 -11.01
C ARG A 24 -1.93 -5.55 -11.42
N ARG A 25 -2.10 -6.73 -10.83
CA ARG A 25 -3.25 -7.58 -11.12
C ARG A 25 -4.55 -6.94 -10.66
N ALA A 26 -4.55 -6.35 -9.47
CA ALA A 26 -5.72 -5.67 -8.92
C ALA A 26 -6.13 -4.49 -9.80
N LEU A 27 -5.18 -3.73 -10.32
CA LEU A 27 -5.46 -2.58 -11.19
C LEU A 27 -6.02 -3.00 -12.56
N GLY A 28 -5.94 -4.27 -12.89
CA GLY A 28 -6.64 -4.81 -14.06
C GLY A 28 -8.11 -5.07 -13.79
N LEU A 29 -8.52 -5.08 -12.52
CA LEU A 29 -9.89 -5.39 -12.11
C LEU A 29 -10.64 -4.18 -11.53
N VAL A 30 -9.90 -3.23 -10.96
CA VAL A 30 -10.47 -2.06 -10.33
C VAL A 30 -9.78 -0.79 -10.82
N ASP A 31 -10.39 0.35 -10.55
CA ASP A 31 -9.86 1.64 -11.01
C ASP A 31 -8.84 2.23 -10.05
N GLU A 32 -8.93 1.88 -8.78
CA GLU A 32 -8.06 2.44 -7.74
C GLU A 32 -7.81 1.40 -6.66
N VAL A 33 -6.58 1.37 -6.14
CA VAL A 33 -6.25 0.54 -4.98
C VAL A 33 -5.75 1.45 -3.85
N VAL A 34 -6.29 1.25 -2.66
CA VAL A 34 -5.82 1.91 -1.45
C VAL A 34 -4.92 0.93 -0.71
N ILE A 35 -3.64 1.27 -0.62
CA ILE A 35 -2.69 0.50 0.19
C ILE A 35 -2.88 0.96 1.63
N ALA A 36 -3.36 0.07 2.50
CA ALA A 36 -3.66 0.40 3.88
C ALA A 36 -2.61 -0.23 4.79
N ILE A 37 -1.71 0.61 5.30
CA ILE A 37 -0.59 0.15 6.14
C ILE A 37 -1.07 -0.01 7.57
N ALA A 38 -1.01 -1.25 8.09
CA ALA A 38 -1.31 -1.52 9.49
C ALA A 38 -0.04 -1.27 10.33
N TYR A 39 -0.19 -0.58 11.43
CA TYR A 39 0.91 -0.35 12.36
C TYR A 39 0.42 -0.44 13.80
N ASN A 40 1.35 -0.72 14.71
CA ASN A 40 1.04 -0.82 16.13
C ASN A 40 2.14 -0.11 16.94
N HIS A 41 1.77 0.97 17.60
CA HIS A 41 2.69 1.75 18.43
C HIS A 41 3.21 0.98 19.65
N GLU A 42 2.41 0.05 20.16
CA GLU A 42 2.76 -0.71 21.37
C GLU A 42 3.77 -1.81 21.10
N LYS A 43 3.90 -2.22 19.84
CA LYS A 43 4.84 -3.27 19.44
C LYS A 43 5.64 -2.81 18.23
N PRO A 44 6.63 -1.95 18.43
CA PRO A 44 7.47 -1.50 17.32
C PRO A 44 8.41 -2.61 16.87
N SER A 45 7.88 -3.64 16.27
CA SER A 45 8.63 -4.80 15.83
C SER A 45 9.00 -4.75 14.34
N GLY A 46 8.63 -3.68 13.64
CA GLY A 46 8.89 -3.55 12.22
C GLY A 46 10.33 -3.13 11.93
N LEU A 47 10.79 -3.41 10.71
CA LEU A 47 12.10 -3.01 10.24
C LEU A 47 12.18 -1.52 9.97
N PHE A 48 11.05 -0.93 9.56
CA PHE A 48 10.98 0.47 9.16
C PHE A 48 9.83 1.17 9.85
N SER A 49 9.97 2.48 10.06
CA SER A 49 8.88 3.30 10.58
C SER A 49 7.75 3.37 9.54
N VAL A 50 6.56 3.79 9.99
CA VAL A 50 5.42 3.97 9.07
C VAL A 50 5.78 4.98 7.98
N ASP A 51 6.42 6.09 8.34
CA ASP A 51 6.82 7.10 7.38
C ASP A 51 7.79 6.57 6.34
N GLU A 52 8.76 5.76 6.77
CA GLU A 52 9.71 5.14 5.86
C GLU A 52 9.01 4.17 4.92
N ARG A 53 8.05 3.40 5.44
CA ARG A 53 7.28 2.47 4.62
C ARG A 53 6.45 3.20 3.57
N ILE A 54 5.82 4.32 3.95
CA ILE A 54 5.05 5.14 3.02
C ILE A 54 5.95 5.66 1.90
N GLU A 55 7.13 6.17 2.24
CA GLU A 55 8.07 6.67 1.24
C GLU A 55 8.51 5.60 0.25
N MET A 56 8.84 4.41 0.75
CA MET A 56 9.21 3.31 -0.11
C MET A 56 8.09 2.90 -1.05
N ILE A 57 6.86 2.88 -0.55
CA ILE A 57 5.69 2.54 -1.36
C ILE A 57 5.49 3.59 -2.44
N ARG A 58 5.60 4.87 -2.10
CA ARG A 58 5.45 5.96 -3.07
C ARG A 58 6.44 5.83 -4.22
N GLU A 59 7.70 5.52 -3.90
CA GLU A 59 8.74 5.39 -4.92
C GLU A 59 8.43 4.27 -5.91
N VAL A 60 8.05 3.10 -5.40
CA VAL A 60 7.86 1.93 -6.26
C VAL A 60 6.50 1.91 -6.95
N THR A 61 5.53 2.71 -6.49
CA THR A 61 4.22 2.79 -7.11
C THR A 61 4.02 4.05 -7.94
N ALA A 62 5.03 4.89 -8.06
CA ALA A 62 4.95 6.16 -8.78
C ALA A 62 4.44 6.00 -10.22
N ALA A 63 4.82 4.90 -10.87
CA ALA A 63 4.40 4.63 -12.24
C ALA A 63 2.89 4.39 -12.40
N PHE A 64 2.20 4.03 -11.31
CA PHE A 64 0.75 3.81 -11.35
C PHE A 64 -0.04 5.12 -11.21
N GLY A 65 0.62 6.20 -10.82
CA GLY A 65 -0.01 7.52 -10.72
C GLY A 65 -1.12 7.58 -9.70
N GLU A 66 -2.24 8.20 -10.08
CA GLU A 66 -3.38 8.42 -9.21
C GLU A 66 -4.19 7.16 -8.88
N LYS A 67 -3.87 6.04 -9.52
CA LYS A 67 -4.58 4.78 -9.29
C LYS A 67 -4.23 4.16 -7.94
N ILE A 68 -3.15 4.62 -7.32
CA ILE A 68 -2.72 4.12 -6.00
C ILE A 68 -2.86 5.23 -4.97
N ARG A 69 -3.52 4.91 -3.88
CA ARG A 69 -3.58 5.76 -2.69
C ARG A 69 -2.93 5.01 -1.54
N ILE A 70 -2.30 5.75 -0.65
CA ILE A 70 -1.61 5.17 0.51
C ILE A 70 -2.21 5.76 1.77
N ASP A 71 -2.63 4.88 2.67
CA ASP A 71 -3.20 5.27 3.95
C ASP A 71 -2.61 4.39 5.04
N SER A 72 -2.72 4.82 6.28
CA SER A 72 -2.22 4.04 7.41
C SER A 72 -3.28 4.01 8.49
N PHE A 73 -3.31 2.93 9.25
CA PHE A 73 -4.25 2.78 10.33
C PHE A 73 -3.61 2.02 11.49
N HIS A 74 -4.04 2.38 12.69
CA HIS A 74 -3.60 1.72 13.90
C HIS A 74 -4.43 0.46 14.10
N GLY A 75 -3.74 -0.66 14.15
CA GLY A 75 -4.47 -1.92 14.29
C GLY A 75 -3.73 -2.98 15.04
#